data_1ad43340c21b13d7ae5140744761150e
#
_entry.id   1ad43340c21b13d7ae5140744761150e
#
_cell.length_a   1.000
_cell.length_b   1.000
_cell.length_c   1.000
_cell.angle_alpha   90.00
_cell.angle_beta   90.00
_cell.angle_gamma   90.00
#
_symmetry.space_group_name_H-M   'P 1'
#
loop_
_entity.id
_entity.type
_entity.pdbx_description
1 polymer ?
#
loop_
_entity_poly.entity_id
_entity_poly.type
_entity_poly.pdbx_seq_one_letter_code
_entity_poly.pdbx_strand_id
1 'polypeptide(L)'
;ALLALALTIPAFAQKDCPECKEKERKAAQMKMMKVKKATFVQNLKLSEEETEKFWALYEQFDREINSIIEKQHHLMTKYKETDMLNLDKETAMMLIEQNSKTEKELAEIKVRYYEKFLEVLPPQKIAKLIVEEKEIMRNLRKKDRHERKTEECPQKVGQKNLQLMKK
;
A
#
# COMPACT_ATOMS: atom_id res chain seq x y z
N ALA A 1 27.58 38.13 -34.11
CA ALA A 1 27.57 37.47 -32.79
C ALA A 1 26.13 37.10 -32.43
N LEU A 2 25.79 35.82 -32.59
CA LEU A 2 24.48 35.26 -32.19
C LEU A 2 24.68 34.55 -30.84
N LEU A 3 24.16 35.16 -29.78
CA LEU A 3 24.07 34.55 -28.45
C LEU A 3 22.90 33.54 -28.45
N ALA A 4 23.21 32.26 -28.39
CA ALA A 4 22.22 31.22 -28.13
C ALA A 4 21.94 31.15 -26.63
N LEU A 5 20.73 31.62 -26.22
CA LEU A 5 20.21 31.43 -24.87
C LEU A 5 19.73 29.99 -24.73
N ALA A 6 20.52 29.16 -24.07
CA ALA A 6 20.12 27.82 -23.67
C ALA A 6 19.11 27.93 -22.50
N LEU A 7 17.84 27.70 -22.79
CA LEU A 7 16.77 27.54 -21.79
C LEU A 7 16.99 26.20 -21.05
N THR A 8 17.61 26.27 -19.89
CA THR A 8 17.65 25.15 -18.96
C THR A 8 16.28 25.00 -18.30
N ILE A 9 15.48 24.05 -18.78
CA ILE A 9 14.22 23.65 -18.16
C ILE A 9 14.57 22.94 -16.85
N PRO A 10 14.13 23.42 -15.69
CA PRO A 10 14.40 22.72 -14.44
C PRO A 10 13.66 21.39 -14.43
N ALA A 11 14.39 20.31 -14.14
CA ALA A 11 13.91 18.91 -14.08
C ALA A 11 12.95 18.62 -12.90
N PHE A 12 12.18 19.61 -12.45
CA PHE A 12 11.29 19.52 -11.29
C PHE A 12 9.84 19.14 -11.64
N ALA A 13 9.48 19.01 -12.92
CA ALA A 13 8.09 18.81 -13.36
C ALA A 13 7.69 17.35 -13.58
N GLN A 14 8.52 16.35 -13.21
CA GLN A 14 8.29 14.93 -13.58
C GLN A 14 7.63 14.07 -12.50
N LYS A 15 7.38 14.60 -11.28
CA LYS A 15 6.81 13.80 -10.17
C LYS A 15 5.30 13.60 -10.19
N ASP A 16 4.55 14.32 -11.01
CA ASP A 16 3.08 14.28 -11.01
C ASP A 16 2.44 13.62 -12.24
N CYS A 17 3.23 12.96 -13.08
CA CYS A 17 2.70 12.20 -14.20
C CYS A 17 1.92 10.95 -13.71
N PRO A 18 0.64 10.76 -14.13
CA PRO A 18 -0.16 9.58 -13.75
C PRO A 18 0.53 8.25 -14.10
N GLU A 19 1.20 8.17 -15.25
CA GLU A 19 1.97 6.99 -15.66
C GLU A 19 3.18 6.70 -14.77
N CYS A 20 3.84 7.76 -14.26
CA CYS A 20 4.96 7.60 -13.34
C CYS A 20 4.49 7.04 -11.98
N LYS A 21 3.38 7.57 -11.44
CA LYS A 21 2.75 7.08 -10.21
C LYS A 21 2.30 5.62 -10.35
N GLU A 22 1.75 5.24 -11.51
CA GLU A 22 1.34 3.87 -11.79
C GLU A 22 2.55 2.91 -11.85
N LYS A 23 3.65 3.31 -12.48
CA LYS A 23 4.89 2.53 -12.53
C LYS A 23 5.50 2.34 -11.15
N GLU A 24 5.54 3.41 -10.34
CA GLU A 24 6.03 3.34 -8.95
C GLU A 24 5.18 2.41 -8.11
N ARG A 25 3.85 2.47 -8.24
CA ARG A 25 2.91 1.59 -7.55
C ARG A 25 3.13 0.12 -7.92
N LYS A 26 3.24 -0.19 -9.20
CA LYS A 26 3.54 -1.57 -9.67
C LYS A 26 4.88 -2.07 -9.16
N ALA A 27 5.90 -1.22 -9.17
CA ALA A 27 7.21 -1.57 -8.63
C ALA A 27 7.15 -1.85 -7.11
N ALA A 28 6.38 -1.06 -6.35
CA ALA A 28 6.14 -1.29 -4.93
C ALA A 28 5.39 -2.60 -4.67
N GLN A 29 4.35 -2.91 -5.46
CA GLN A 29 3.63 -4.18 -5.37
C GLN A 29 4.56 -5.38 -5.64
N MET A 30 5.40 -5.30 -6.68
CA MET A 30 6.38 -6.37 -6.97
C MET A 30 7.40 -6.57 -5.85
N LYS A 31 7.90 -5.47 -5.26
CA LYS A 31 8.80 -5.56 -4.10
C LYS A 31 8.11 -6.22 -2.92
N MET A 32 6.86 -5.83 -2.65
CA MET A 32 6.04 -6.41 -1.60
C MET A 32 5.83 -7.90 -1.79
N MET A 33 5.49 -8.33 -3.00
CA MET A 33 5.28 -9.73 -3.33
C MET A 33 6.55 -10.57 -3.09
N LYS A 34 7.74 -10.04 -3.44
CA LYS A 34 9.02 -10.69 -3.14
C LYS A 34 9.25 -10.84 -1.64
N VAL A 35 8.97 -9.79 -0.85
CA VAL A 35 9.09 -9.85 0.62
C VAL A 35 8.13 -10.89 1.20
N LYS A 36 6.87 -10.88 0.79
CA LYS A 36 5.87 -11.88 1.22
C LYS A 36 6.35 -13.29 0.91
N LYS A 37 6.84 -13.54 -0.32
CA LYS A 37 7.32 -14.86 -0.73
C LYS A 37 8.46 -15.35 0.15
N ALA A 38 9.49 -14.55 0.33
CA ALA A 38 10.63 -14.90 1.16
C ALA A 38 10.20 -15.18 2.61
N THR A 39 9.35 -14.31 3.19
CA THR A 39 8.85 -14.46 4.55
C THR A 39 8.01 -15.73 4.72
N PHE A 40 7.09 -16.02 3.80
CA PHE A 40 6.21 -17.18 3.92
C PHE A 40 6.97 -18.48 3.74
N VAL A 41 7.85 -18.59 2.75
CA VAL A 41 8.68 -19.80 2.57
C VAL A 41 9.46 -20.11 3.83
N GLN A 42 10.09 -19.10 4.42
CA GLN A 42 10.90 -19.26 5.63
C GLN A 42 10.04 -19.56 6.87
N ASN A 43 9.02 -18.75 7.15
CA ASN A 43 8.29 -18.78 8.41
C ASN A 43 7.26 -19.92 8.46
N LEU A 44 6.68 -20.29 7.32
CA LEU A 44 5.75 -21.42 7.21
C LEU A 44 6.50 -22.76 6.97
N LYS A 45 7.81 -22.71 6.76
CA LYS A 45 8.64 -23.89 6.44
C LYS A 45 8.02 -24.70 5.30
N LEU A 46 7.77 -24.00 4.18
CA LEU A 46 7.19 -24.65 3.00
C LEU A 46 8.24 -25.50 2.30
N SER A 47 7.85 -26.71 1.87
CA SER A 47 8.64 -27.50 0.93
C SER A 47 8.62 -26.86 -0.46
N GLU A 48 9.47 -27.32 -1.37
CA GLU A 48 9.47 -26.84 -2.76
C GLU A 48 8.12 -27.09 -3.43
N GLU A 49 7.55 -28.28 -3.28
CA GLU A 49 6.26 -28.65 -3.83
C GLU A 49 5.11 -27.81 -3.25
N GLU A 50 5.08 -27.62 -1.91
CA GLU A 50 4.10 -26.76 -1.25
C GLU A 50 4.25 -25.31 -1.73
N THR A 51 5.49 -24.82 -1.89
CA THR A 51 5.76 -23.45 -2.35
C THR A 51 5.20 -23.22 -3.74
N GLU A 52 5.41 -24.12 -4.68
CA GLU A 52 4.95 -23.98 -6.05
C GLU A 52 3.42 -23.93 -6.12
N LYS A 53 2.73 -24.91 -5.51
CA LYS A 53 1.26 -25.01 -5.50
C LYS A 53 0.62 -23.83 -4.76
N PHE A 54 1.11 -23.52 -3.57
CA PHE A 54 0.59 -22.42 -2.75
C PHE A 54 0.79 -21.08 -3.44
N TRP A 55 1.99 -20.84 -4.04
CA TRP A 55 2.32 -19.53 -4.58
C TRP A 55 1.45 -19.16 -5.79
N ALA A 56 1.13 -20.11 -6.64
CA ALA A 56 0.22 -19.89 -7.76
C ALA A 56 -1.17 -19.41 -7.31
N LEU A 57 -1.70 -19.98 -6.22
CA LEU A 57 -2.96 -19.58 -5.61
C LEU A 57 -2.83 -18.22 -4.88
N TYR A 58 -1.71 -18.01 -4.17
CA TYR A 58 -1.48 -16.77 -3.42
C TYR A 58 -1.35 -15.55 -4.34
N GLU A 59 -0.73 -15.68 -5.49
CA GLU A 59 -0.68 -14.61 -6.48
C GLU A 59 -2.06 -14.21 -7.02
N GLN A 60 -2.96 -15.18 -7.20
CA GLN A 60 -4.34 -14.91 -7.60
C GLN A 60 -5.09 -14.19 -6.47
N PHE A 61 -4.98 -14.68 -5.24
CA PHE A 61 -5.52 -14.04 -4.05
C PHE A 61 -5.07 -12.58 -3.92
N ASP A 62 -3.77 -12.34 -4.00
CA ASP A 62 -3.19 -11.00 -3.85
C ASP A 62 -3.67 -10.05 -4.96
N ARG A 63 -3.80 -10.53 -6.20
CA ARG A 63 -4.35 -9.72 -7.31
C ARG A 63 -5.82 -9.33 -7.06
N GLU A 64 -6.66 -10.26 -6.61
CA GLU A 64 -8.07 -9.97 -6.34
C GLU A 64 -8.21 -8.98 -5.17
N ILE A 65 -7.50 -9.19 -4.07
CA ILE A 65 -7.49 -8.28 -2.91
C ILE A 65 -7.03 -6.87 -3.34
N ASN A 66 -5.92 -6.77 -4.07
CA ASN A 66 -5.40 -5.49 -4.51
C ASN A 66 -6.35 -4.77 -5.47
N SER A 67 -7.04 -5.48 -6.35
CA SER A 67 -8.05 -4.88 -7.25
C SER A 67 -9.18 -4.19 -6.49
N ILE A 68 -9.67 -4.81 -5.41
CA ILE A 68 -10.72 -4.21 -4.56
C ILE A 68 -10.19 -3.00 -3.78
N ILE A 69 -9.01 -3.13 -3.18
CA ILE A 69 -8.36 -2.03 -2.45
C ILE A 69 -8.11 -0.83 -3.37
N GLU A 70 -7.68 -1.05 -4.61
CA GLU A 70 -7.44 0.01 -5.59
C GLU A 70 -8.71 0.77 -5.97
N LYS A 71 -9.82 0.04 -6.21
CA LYS A 71 -11.12 0.66 -6.48
C LYS A 71 -11.57 1.55 -5.32
N GLN A 72 -11.44 1.07 -4.08
CA GLN A 72 -11.77 1.85 -2.90
C GLN A 72 -10.84 3.06 -2.74
N HIS A 73 -9.54 2.88 -2.92
CA HIS A 73 -8.58 3.99 -2.86
C HIS A 73 -8.88 5.07 -3.91
N HIS A 74 -9.22 4.66 -5.14
CA HIS A 74 -9.60 5.60 -6.19
C HIS A 74 -10.85 6.39 -5.82
N LEU A 75 -11.86 5.72 -5.26
CA LEU A 75 -13.07 6.38 -4.77
C LEU A 75 -12.74 7.39 -3.66
N MET A 76 -12.00 6.97 -2.63
CA MET A 76 -11.65 7.85 -1.50
C MET A 76 -10.75 9.03 -1.91
N THR A 77 -9.93 8.86 -2.95
CA THR A 77 -9.08 9.94 -3.46
C THR A 77 -9.89 11.09 -4.04
N LYS A 78 -11.08 10.83 -4.61
CA LYS A 78 -11.99 11.88 -5.11
C LYS A 78 -12.46 12.82 -4.01
N TYR A 79 -12.53 12.33 -2.78
CA TYR A 79 -13.03 13.09 -1.61
C TYR A 79 -11.92 13.52 -0.66
N LYS A 80 -10.64 13.32 -1.04
CA LYS A 80 -9.50 13.59 -0.15
C LYS A 80 -9.43 15.04 0.35
N GLU A 81 -9.83 15.99 -0.50
CA GLU A 81 -9.79 17.43 -0.21
C GLU A 81 -11.17 17.99 0.17
N THR A 82 -12.18 17.13 0.24
CA THR A 82 -13.52 17.50 0.62
C THR A 82 -13.64 17.52 2.14
N ASP A 83 -14.29 18.56 2.68
CA ASP A 83 -14.66 18.55 4.10
C ASP A 83 -15.77 17.52 4.32
N MET A 84 -15.38 16.39 4.93
CA MET A 84 -16.25 15.24 5.16
C MET A 84 -17.47 15.56 6.06
N LEU A 85 -17.39 16.60 6.89
CA LEU A 85 -18.49 17.02 7.75
C LEU A 85 -19.55 17.85 6.99
N ASN A 86 -19.19 18.40 5.85
CA ASN A 86 -20.06 19.20 4.99
C ASN A 86 -20.55 18.44 3.74
N LEU A 87 -20.38 17.12 3.69
CA LEU A 87 -20.96 16.29 2.64
C LEU A 87 -22.48 16.33 2.69
N ASP A 88 -23.12 16.34 1.51
CA ASP A 88 -24.54 16.08 1.42
C ASP A 88 -24.87 14.66 1.89
N LYS A 89 -26.10 14.47 2.34
CA LYS A 89 -26.56 13.20 2.93
C LYS A 89 -26.42 12.02 1.95
N GLU A 90 -26.71 12.25 0.67
CA GLU A 90 -26.69 11.20 -0.35
C GLU A 90 -25.26 10.72 -0.58
N THR A 91 -24.30 11.63 -0.76
CA THR A 91 -22.88 11.33 -0.89
C THR A 91 -22.33 10.62 0.36
N ALA A 92 -22.69 11.09 1.56
CA ALA A 92 -22.27 10.45 2.80
C ALA A 92 -22.77 9.01 2.91
N MET A 93 -24.05 8.77 2.62
CA MET A 93 -24.64 7.42 2.62
C MET A 93 -24.00 6.50 1.58
N MET A 94 -23.74 7.00 0.37
CA MET A 94 -23.04 6.25 -0.69
C MET A 94 -21.64 5.83 -0.24
N LEU A 95 -20.87 6.70 0.43
CA LEU A 95 -19.55 6.36 0.92
C LEU A 95 -19.59 5.30 2.01
N ILE A 96 -20.55 5.37 2.93
CA ILE A 96 -20.75 4.36 4.00
C ILE A 96 -21.09 3.00 3.39
N GLU A 97 -22.03 2.96 2.44
CA GLU A 97 -22.44 1.74 1.76
C GLU A 97 -21.28 1.12 0.98
N GLN A 98 -20.55 1.94 0.23
CA GLN A 98 -19.40 1.47 -0.55
C GLN A 98 -18.27 0.92 0.34
N ASN A 99 -18.02 1.55 1.50
CA ASN A 99 -17.06 1.03 2.46
C ASN A 99 -17.48 -0.35 2.99
N SER A 100 -18.73 -0.46 3.43
CA SER A 100 -19.28 -1.73 3.94
C SER A 100 -19.27 -2.83 2.90
N LYS A 101 -19.61 -2.51 1.65
CA LYS A 101 -19.54 -3.43 0.52
C LYS A 101 -18.11 -3.92 0.26
N THR A 102 -17.15 -3.01 0.28
CA THR A 102 -15.73 -3.34 0.10
C THR A 102 -15.23 -4.29 1.20
N GLU A 103 -15.56 -4.03 2.47
CA GLU A 103 -15.15 -4.90 3.57
C GLU A 103 -15.74 -6.31 3.43
N LYS A 104 -17.01 -6.40 3.00
CA LYS A 104 -17.66 -7.68 2.74
C LYS A 104 -16.98 -8.43 1.60
N GLU A 105 -16.74 -7.80 0.45
CA GLU A 105 -16.04 -8.40 -0.67
C GLU A 105 -14.64 -8.91 -0.28
N LEU A 106 -13.88 -8.14 0.50
CA LEU A 106 -12.57 -8.56 0.98
C LEU A 106 -12.64 -9.77 1.91
N ALA A 107 -13.68 -9.84 2.76
CA ALA A 107 -13.91 -10.99 3.64
C ALA A 107 -14.27 -12.25 2.84
N GLU A 108 -15.15 -12.14 1.85
CA GLU A 108 -15.56 -13.24 0.97
C GLU A 108 -14.38 -13.80 0.16
N ILE A 109 -13.52 -12.94 -0.39
CA ILE A 109 -12.29 -13.36 -1.08
C ILE A 109 -11.40 -14.15 -0.13
N LYS A 110 -11.18 -13.67 1.09
CA LYS A 110 -10.34 -14.37 2.07
C LYS A 110 -10.88 -15.75 2.41
N VAL A 111 -12.19 -15.89 2.69
CA VAL A 111 -12.81 -17.18 2.97
C VAL A 111 -12.57 -18.15 1.81
N ARG A 112 -12.92 -17.74 0.58
CA ARG A 112 -12.77 -18.56 -0.63
C ARG A 112 -11.31 -19.01 -0.85
N TYR A 113 -10.33 -18.15 -0.63
CA TYR A 113 -8.94 -18.53 -0.84
C TYR A 113 -8.35 -19.32 0.31
N TYR A 114 -8.79 -19.12 1.55
CA TYR A 114 -8.37 -19.97 2.66
C TYR A 114 -8.84 -21.42 2.48
N GLU A 115 -10.04 -21.64 1.93
CA GLU A 115 -10.51 -22.97 1.54
C GLU A 115 -9.56 -23.61 0.50
N LYS A 116 -9.22 -22.89 -0.56
CA LYS A 116 -8.25 -23.36 -1.58
C LYS A 116 -6.85 -23.61 -0.99
N PHE A 117 -6.39 -22.77 -0.07
CA PHE A 117 -5.10 -22.98 0.58
C PHE A 117 -5.09 -24.23 1.45
N LEU A 118 -6.22 -24.61 2.07
CA LEU A 118 -6.36 -25.84 2.84
C LEU A 118 -6.26 -27.10 1.98
N GLU A 119 -6.47 -27.00 0.67
CA GLU A 119 -6.25 -28.13 -0.26
C GLU A 119 -4.75 -28.41 -0.50
N VAL A 120 -3.89 -27.41 -0.28
CA VAL A 120 -2.45 -27.48 -0.58
C VAL A 120 -1.55 -27.39 0.64
N LEU A 121 -2.05 -26.84 1.77
CA LEU A 121 -1.29 -26.66 3.00
C LEU A 121 -2.10 -27.16 4.23
N PRO A 122 -1.43 -27.70 5.25
CA PRO A 122 -2.08 -28.08 6.49
C PRO A 122 -2.63 -26.83 7.23
N PRO A 123 -3.73 -26.99 8.00
CA PRO A 123 -4.40 -25.87 8.70
C PRO A 123 -3.48 -25.02 9.58
N GLN A 124 -2.46 -25.64 10.19
CA GLN A 124 -1.49 -24.95 11.04
C GLN A 124 -0.66 -23.93 10.25
N LYS A 125 -0.28 -24.26 9.00
CA LYS A 125 0.44 -23.33 8.12
C LYS A 125 -0.46 -22.19 7.67
N ILE A 126 -1.76 -22.44 7.44
CA ILE A 126 -2.72 -21.39 7.09
C ILE A 126 -2.96 -20.45 8.29
N ALA A 127 -3.13 -20.98 9.49
CA ALA A 127 -3.23 -20.17 10.70
C ALA A 127 -1.99 -19.27 10.88
N LYS A 128 -0.80 -19.82 10.64
CA LYS A 128 0.45 -19.05 10.68
C LYS A 128 0.52 -18.00 9.56
N LEU A 129 0.09 -18.33 8.34
CA LEU A 129 0.01 -17.38 7.22
C LEU A 129 -0.80 -16.14 7.59
N ILE A 130 -1.97 -16.30 8.22
CA ILE A 130 -2.84 -15.19 8.65
C ILE A 130 -2.10 -14.27 9.64
N VAL A 131 -1.29 -14.83 10.52
CA VAL A 131 -0.48 -14.06 11.47
C VAL A 131 0.63 -13.30 10.75
N GLU A 132 1.36 -13.98 9.86
CA GLU A 132 2.46 -13.38 9.10
C GLU A 132 1.98 -12.23 8.18
N GLU A 133 0.83 -12.37 7.52
CA GLU A 133 0.24 -11.29 6.73
C GLU A 133 -0.03 -10.03 7.56
N LYS A 134 -0.63 -10.21 8.74
CA LYS A 134 -0.88 -9.09 9.67
C LYS A 134 0.41 -8.44 10.15
N GLU A 135 1.44 -9.24 10.40
CA GLU A 135 2.76 -8.77 10.83
C GLU A 135 3.46 -7.95 9.75
N ILE A 136 3.48 -8.45 8.52
CA ILE A 136 4.03 -7.73 7.36
C ILE A 136 3.34 -6.37 7.21
N MET A 137 2.00 -6.34 7.22
CA MET A 137 1.23 -5.10 7.10
C MET A 137 1.49 -4.13 8.25
N ARG A 138 1.66 -4.64 9.47
CA ARG A 138 2.00 -3.83 10.64
C ARG A 138 3.37 -3.19 10.51
N ASN A 139 4.36 -3.94 10.06
CA ASN A 139 5.73 -3.46 9.90
C ASN A 139 5.84 -2.40 8.80
N LEU A 140 5.10 -2.56 7.72
CA LEU A 140 5.00 -1.56 6.66
C LEU A 140 4.46 -0.24 7.18
N ARG A 141 3.32 -0.28 7.89
CA ARG A 141 2.72 0.95 8.48
C ARG A 141 3.66 1.65 9.46
N LYS A 142 4.49 0.90 10.18
CA LYS A 142 5.52 1.48 11.08
C LYS A 142 6.61 2.17 10.28
N LYS A 143 7.09 1.56 9.20
CA LYS A 143 8.11 2.12 8.30
C LYS A 143 7.63 3.42 7.67
N ASP A 144 6.44 3.42 7.06
CA ASP A 144 5.85 4.61 6.44
C ASP A 144 5.67 5.77 7.44
N ARG A 145 5.32 5.44 8.69
CA ARG A 145 5.20 6.45 9.76
C ARG A 145 6.55 7.03 10.16
N HIS A 146 7.60 6.21 10.13
CA HIS A 146 8.95 6.65 10.45
C HIS A 146 9.50 7.57 9.36
N GLU A 147 9.35 7.16 8.11
CA GLU A 147 9.79 7.94 6.94
C GLU A 147 9.12 9.31 6.89
N ARG A 148 7.80 9.38 7.08
CA ARG A 148 7.07 10.66 7.16
C ARG A 148 7.56 11.58 8.29
N LYS A 149 7.92 11.03 9.44
CA LYS A 149 8.46 11.84 10.56
C LYS A 149 9.87 12.37 10.27
N THR A 150 10.67 11.65 9.50
CA THR A 150 12.01 12.11 9.11
C THR A 150 11.98 13.18 8.03
N GLU A 151 10.97 13.15 7.16
CA GLU A 151 10.76 14.18 6.11
C GLU A 151 10.22 15.51 6.69
N GLU A 152 9.41 15.46 7.75
CA GLU A 152 8.89 16.69 8.43
C GLU A 152 9.93 17.41 9.32
N CYS A 153 11.09 16.81 9.59
CA CYS A 153 12.05 17.33 10.58
C CYS A 153 13.14 18.31 10.10
N PRO A 154 13.37 18.62 8.80
CA PRO A 154 14.44 19.57 8.43
C PRO A 154 14.16 21.02 8.80
N GLN A 155 12.90 21.44 8.97
CA GLN A 155 12.56 22.86 9.13
C GLN A 155 12.49 23.35 10.60
N LYS A 156 12.34 22.45 11.58
CA LYS A 156 12.21 22.86 13.00
C LYS A 156 13.54 23.10 13.73
N VAL A 157 14.63 22.57 13.21
CA VAL A 157 15.97 22.76 13.84
C VAL A 157 16.55 24.15 13.54
N GLY A 158 16.24 24.72 12.36
CA GLY A 158 16.73 26.06 12.00
C GLY A 158 16.10 27.22 12.79
N GLN A 159 14.85 27.09 13.20
CA GLN A 159 14.16 28.17 13.92
C GLN A 159 14.52 28.26 15.41
N LYS A 160 14.84 27.15 16.06
CA LYS A 160 15.28 27.18 17.48
C LYS A 160 16.65 27.81 17.65
N ASN A 161 17.57 27.58 16.72
CA ASN A 161 18.92 28.17 16.80
C ASN A 161 18.93 29.67 16.52
N LEU A 162 17.98 30.18 15.71
CA LEU A 162 17.89 31.61 15.43
C LEU A 162 17.31 32.43 16.60
N GLN A 163 16.51 31.81 17.49
CA GLN A 163 15.98 32.47 18.67
C GLN A 163 16.99 32.49 19.87
N LEU A 164 17.95 31.56 19.91
CA LEU A 164 18.99 31.53 20.91
C LEU A 164 20.14 32.51 20.64
N MET A 165 20.29 32.97 19.39
CA MET A 165 21.32 33.99 19.02
C MET A 165 20.83 35.44 19.16
N LYS A 166 19.58 35.68 19.57
CA LYS A 166 19.01 37.03 19.80
C LYS A 166 18.80 37.40 21.26
N LYS A 167 19.40 36.64 22.17
CA LYS A 167 19.55 37.01 23.59
C LYS A 167 21.02 37.23 23.89
#